data_225a4c654ee6b80ec12f207bcf5001cb
#
_entry.id   225a4c654ee6b80ec12f207bcf5001cb
#
_cell.length_a   1.000
_cell.length_b   1.000
_cell.length_c   1.000
_cell.angle_alpha   90.00
_cell.angle_beta   90.00
_cell.angle_gamma   90.00
#
_symmetry.space_group_name_H-M   'P 1'
#
loop_
_entity.id
_entity.type
_entity.pdbx_description
1 polymer ?
#
loop_
_entity_poly.entity_id
_entity_poly.type
_entity_poly.pdbx_seq_one_letter_code
_entity_poly.pdbx_strand_id
1 'polypeptide(L)' 'MTTVTYSVPAIHCENCTHTIEMEVGELQGVQSVKADQATRKVEIMFDAPANEEKIKTLLAEIDYPVEGLIVL' A
#
# COMPACT_ATOMS: atom_id res chain seq x y z
N MET A 1 14.91 -7.06 1.95
CA MET A 1 13.50 -6.78 2.20
C MET A 1 13.35 -5.31 2.58
N THR A 2 12.36 -4.67 2.03
CA THR A 2 12.14 -3.23 2.23
C THR A 2 10.77 -3.00 2.82
N THR A 3 10.68 -2.11 3.80
CA THR A 3 9.40 -1.71 4.39
C THR A 3 9.18 -0.24 4.11
N VAL A 4 8.01 0.09 3.58
CA VAL A 4 7.63 1.49 3.31
C VAL A 4 6.25 1.75 3.87
N THR A 5 6.01 2.99 4.24
CA THR A 5 4.69 3.42 4.70
C THR A 5 4.24 4.58 3.83
N TYR A 6 3.07 4.42 3.22
CA TYR A 6 2.48 5.46 2.38
C TYR A 6 1.30 6.09 3.07
N SER A 7 1.10 7.39 2.80
CA SER A 7 -0.11 8.08 3.24
C SER A 7 -1.14 8.00 2.11
N VAL A 8 -2.29 7.41 2.41
CA VAL A 8 -3.37 7.23 1.44
C VAL A 8 -4.64 7.84 2.02
N PRO A 9 -4.86 9.13 1.80
CA PRO A 9 -6.00 9.82 2.44
C PRO A 9 -7.37 9.34 1.95
N ALA A 10 -7.42 8.61 0.85
CA ALA A 10 -8.67 8.06 0.35
C ALA A 10 -9.23 6.92 1.22
N ILE A 11 -8.43 6.38 2.12
CA ILE A 11 -8.89 5.34 3.03
C ILE A 11 -9.89 5.94 4.02
N HIS A 12 -11.12 5.44 4.02
CA HIS A 12 -12.15 5.98 4.90
C HIS A 12 -13.08 4.89 5.45
N CYS A 13 -12.83 3.63 5.15
CA CYS A 13 -13.63 2.52 5.66
C CYS A 13 -12.83 1.22 5.63
N GLU A 14 -13.35 0.20 6.30
CA GLU A 14 -12.67 -1.10 6.35
C GLU A 14 -12.55 -1.75 4.99
N ASN A 15 -13.53 -1.53 4.12
CA ASN A 15 -13.48 -2.09 2.77
C ASN A 15 -12.29 -1.52 1.99
N CYS A 16 -11.96 -0.26 2.23
CA CYS A 16 -10.82 0.35 1.58
C CYS A 16 -9.51 -0.34 1.98
N THR A 17 -9.32 -0.57 3.27
CA THR A 17 -8.12 -1.25 3.75
C THR A 17 -8.04 -2.67 3.21
N HIS A 18 -9.17 -3.37 3.20
CA HIS A 18 -9.23 -4.73 2.68
C HIS A 18 -8.88 -4.79 1.20
N THR A 19 -9.41 -3.86 0.41
CA THR A 19 -9.12 -3.78 -1.02
C THR A 19 -7.63 -3.56 -1.26
N ILE A 20 -7.03 -2.62 -0.53
CA ILE A 20 -5.61 -2.34 -0.66
C ILE A 20 -4.78 -3.57 -0.31
N GLU A 21 -5.10 -4.22 0.80
CA GLU A 21 -4.37 -5.39 1.25
C GLU A 21 -4.45 -6.53 0.23
N MET A 22 -5.64 -6.75 -0.34
CA MET A 22 -5.80 -7.78 -1.35
C MET A 22 -5.04 -7.46 -2.63
N GLU A 23 -5.25 -6.26 -3.16
CA GLU A 23 -4.66 -5.90 -4.45
C GLU A 23 -3.14 -5.79 -4.39
N VAL A 24 -2.63 -5.12 -3.39
CA VAL A 24 -1.18 -4.95 -3.26
C VAL A 24 -0.52 -6.26 -2.87
N GLY A 25 -1.19 -7.05 -2.04
CA GLY A 25 -0.67 -8.35 -1.62
C GLY A 25 -0.51 -9.35 -2.76
N GLU A 26 -1.21 -9.14 -3.86
CA GLU A 26 -1.09 -9.99 -5.05
C GLU A 26 0.13 -9.68 -5.90
N LEU A 27 0.76 -8.54 -5.67
CA LEU A 27 1.98 -8.19 -6.40
C LEU A 27 3.10 -9.14 -6.03
N GLN A 28 3.79 -9.62 -7.07
CA GLN A 28 4.91 -10.52 -6.86
C GLN A 28 6.03 -9.78 -6.13
N GLY A 29 6.52 -10.36 -5.06
CA GLY A 29 7.57 -9.76 -4.24
C GLY A 29 7.05 -9.09 -2.97
N VAL A 30 5.75 -8.86 -2.87
CA VAL A 30 5.16 -8.27 -1.67
C VAL A 30 4.99 -9.35 -0.61
N GLN A 31 5.56 -9.11 0.57
CA GLN A 31 5.51 -10.06 1.68
C GLN A 31 4.30 -9.81 2.58
N SER A 32 4.01 -8.55 2.87
CA SER A 32 2.86 -8.22 3.70
C SER A 32 2.40 -6.80 3.42
N VAL A 33 1.12 -6.56 3.69
CA VAL A 33 0.50 -5.26 3.53
C VAL A 33 -0.38 -5.02 4.74
N LYS A 34 -0.20 -3.86 5.38
CA LYS A 34 -1.07 -3.45 6.48
C LYS A 34 -1.63 -2.08 6.16
N ALA A 35 -2.93 -2.00 5.99
CA ALA A 35 -3.62 -0.72 5.79
C ALA A 35 -4.35 -0.36 7.07
N ASP A 36 -4.23 0.89 7.48
CA ASP A 36 -4.85 1.38 8.70
C ASP A 36 -5.85 2.48 8.37
N GLN A 37 -7.09 2.27 8.73
CA GLN A 37 -8.16 3.20 8.51
C GLN A 37 -8.03 4.45 9.40
N ALA A 38 -7.58 4.26 10.62
CA ALA A 38 -7.50 5.36 11.58
C ALA A 38 -6.44 6.39 11.20
N THR A 39 -5.29 5.92 10.74
CA THR A 39 -4.19 6.80 10.36
C THR A 39 -4.13 7.05 8.86
N ARG A 40 -4.91 6.32 8.08
CA ARG A 40 -4.92 6.38 6.61
C ARG A 40 -3.55 6.10 6.02
N LYS A 41 -2.84 5.16 6.62
CA LYS A 41 -1.51 4.77 6.19
C LYS A 41 -1.50 3.32 5.76
N VAL A 42 -0.61 3.01 4.82
CA VAL A 42 -0.42 1.65 4.32
C VAL A 42 1.04 1.29 4.49
N GLU A 43 1.30 0.27 5.28
CA GLU A 43 2.65 -0.25 5.47
C GLU A 43 2.82 -1.49 4.61
N ILE A 44 3.83 -1.49 3.76
CA ILE A 44 4.08 -2.58 2.82
C ILE A 44 5.49 -3.09 3.00
N MET A 45 5.60 -4.40 3.17
CA MET A 45 6.87 -5.08 3.25
C MET A 45 7.06 -5.87 1.97
N PHE A 46 8.10 -5.57 1.21
CA PHE A 46 8.30 -6.17 -0.10
C PHE A 46 9.78 -6.39 -0.41
N ASP A 47 10.02 -7.19 -1.43
CA ASP A 47 11.35 -7.47 -1.96
C ASP A 47 11.24 -7.55 -3.48
N ALA A 48 12.38 -7.69 -4.16
CA ALA A 48 12.36 -7.84 -5.61
C ALA A 48 11.51 -9.07 -6.01
N PRO A 49 10.75 -9.02 -7.10
CA PRO A 49 10.71 -8.00 -8.15
C PRO A 49 9.77 -6.81 -7.88
N ALA A 50 9.12 -6.75 -6.74
CA ALA A 50 8.28 -5.61 -6.40
C ALA A 50 9.15 -4.37 -6.13
N ASN A 51 8.62 -3.20 -6.41
CA ASN A 51 9.27 -1.95 -6.11
C ASN A 51 8.24 -0.88 -5.81
N GLU A 52 8.70 0.26 -5.30
CA GLU A 52 7.80 1.34 -4.91
C GLU A 52 6.96 1.86 -6.08
N GLU A 53 7.56 1.95 -7.25
CA GLU A 53 6.87 2.45 -8.43
C GLU A 53 5.67 1.58 -8.79
N LYS A 54 5.86 0.27 -8.78
CA LYS A 54 4.78 -0.67 -9.07
C LYS A 54 3.66 -0.57 -8.03
N ILE A 55 4.04 -0.45 -6.78
CA ILE A 55 3.07 -0.34 -5.68
C ILE A 55 2.27 0.95 -5.81
N LYS A 56 2.94 2.07 -6.05
CA LYS A 56 2.26 3.36 -6.22
C LYS A 56 1.33 3.36 -7.43
N THR A 57 1.77 2.77 -8.52
CA THR A 57 0.95 2.68 -9.72
C THR A 57 -0.30 1.86 -9.46
N LEU A 58 -0.16 0.73 -8.78
CA LEU A 58 -1.30 -0.11 -8.45
C LEU A 58 -2.28 0.62 -7.53
N LEU A 59 -1.78 1.30 -6.51
CA LEU A 59 -2.64 2.05 -5.61
C LEU A 59 -3.42 3.13 -6.35
N ALA A 60 -2.79 3.80 -7.30
CA ALA A 60 -3.49 4.78 -8.12
C ALA A 60 -4.55 4.13 -9.01
N GLU A 61 -4.28 2.94 -9.53
CA GLU A 61 -5.22 2.23 -10.39
C GLU A 61 -6.49 1.80 -9.65
N ILE A 62 -6.38 1.51 -8.37
CA ILE A 62 -7.52 1.10 -7.56
C ILE A 62 -8.16 2.28 -6.81
N ASP A 63 -7.88 3.49 -7.26
CA ASP A 63 -8.44 4.73 -6.71
C ASP A 63 -7.97 5.07 -5.29
N TYR A 64 -6.79 4.58 -4.91
CA TYR A 64 -6.18 4.91 -3.63
C TYR A 64 -4.79 5.49 -3.85
N PRO A 65 -4.68 6.66 -4.50
CA PRO A 65 -3.37 7.22 -4.82
C PRO A 65 -2.59 7.60 -3.55
N VAL A 66 -1.30 7.39 -3.62
CA VAL A 66 -0.39 7.75 -2.53
C VAL A 66 -0.22 9.26 -2.53
N GLU A 67 -0.42 9.89 -1.38
CA GLU A 67 -0.20 11.32 -1.25
C GLU A 67 1.19 11.65 -0.72
N GLY A 68 1.76 10.76 0.09
CA GLY A 68 3.08 10.98 0.62
C GLY A 68 3.76 9.67 0.96
N LEU A 69 5.09 9.70 1.01
CA LEU A 69 5.90 8.54 1.38
C LEU A 69 6.53 8.77 2.75
N ILE A 70 6.31 7.82 3.64
CA ILE A 70 6.96 7.82 4.94
C ILE A 70 7.82 6.57 4.97
N VAL A 71 9.14 6.74 5.02
CA VAL A 71 10.08 5.62 5.10
C VAL A 71 10.45 5.39 6.55
N LEU A 72 10.31 4.15 6.98
CA LEU A 72 10.66 3.75 8.34
C LEU A 72 12.05 3.15 8.41
#